data_ddd26ec555170951fc7c43eb17cd5478
#
_entry.id   ddd26ec555170951fc7c43eb17cd5478
#
_cell.length_a   1.000
_cell.length_b   1.000
_cell.length_c   1.000
_cell.angle_alpha   90.00
_cell.angle_beta   90.00
_cell.angle_gamma   90.00
#
_symmetry.space_group_name_H-M   'P 1'
#
loop_
_entity.id
_entity.type
_entity.pdbx_description
1 polymer ?
#
loop_
_entity_poly.entity_id
_entity_poly.type
_entity_poly.pdbx_seq_one_letter_code
_entity_poly.pdbx_strand_id
1 'polypeptide(L)'
;MSTAKVGMQGHAPSVAIRTIEQTKYERMWQEDAYRAVSPGEQLAHQFLAHAKPMKDSTCIDFGCGTGRGGLMIALFGNMIVTLLDFAENALDKDVYNATVTQPHRISWVQADLIREIPVTAYYGYCTDVMEHLPPAEVDLALDNMLKAANHIFFQISCQQDNCGKMIGEELHLTVRPYKWWMKKLIERGAVIHWSAEEDNGNACQFYVSSWDSHDKVDFQGGVNTELETILDHIRENSTDTGYQEIVPHQIQETEVMMICGGPSLSDHTDEIIKLRAQGMPMITCNGTYGWAIKNGMTPSMQLIIDAREFNKRFVQPVVKDCKYMLASQCHPEVFKGLPLDRTYLWHCTSGEKVVELLDSIFENWFPCPGGSTVTLRGLCLIRCLGFHKIHMYGFDSCYREKSHHAYSQPENDYKVKAFPVSVGGRVFWCDAWMFCQAQEFMQMTKMFGDEIDLNVTGDGLIAHIIKTGAELSALDKVNEE
;
A
#
# COMPACT_ATOMS: atom_id res chain seq x y z
N MET A 1 33.53 -10.18 -36.17
CA MET A 1 32.29 -10.92 -36.43
C MET A 1 31.29 -10.47 -35.38
N SER A 2 30.42 -9.58 -35.80
CA SER A 2 29.42 -8.91 -34.92
C SER A 2 28.13 -9.76 -34.89
N THR A 3 27.74 -10.24 -33.74
CA THR A 3 26.43 -10.89 -33.54
C THR A 3 25.44 -9.85 -33.07
N ALA A 4 24.60 -9.39 -33.99
CA ALA A 4 23.46 -8.53 -33.68
C ALA A 4 22.45 -9.29 -32.83
N LYS A 5 22.13 -8.77 -31.63
CA LYS A 5 20.95 -9.17 -30.86
C LYS A 5 19.72 -8.57 -31.54
N VAL A 6 18.87 -9.46 -32.09
CA VAL A 6 17.53 -9.11 -32.55
C VAL A 6 16.65 -8.89 -31.32
N GLY A 7 16.35 -7.63 -31.04
CA GLY A 7 15.32 -7.28 -30.06
C GLY A 7 13.95 -7.66 -30.62
N MET A 8 13.21 -8.52 -29.92
CA MET A 8 11.79 -8.72 -30.17
C MET A 8 11.05 -7.44 -29.75
N GLN A 9 10.77 -6.58 -30.72
CA GLN A 9 9.76 -5.53 -30.56
C GLN A 9 8.40 -6.22 -30.53
N GLY A 10 7.75 -6.23 -29.38
CA GLY A 10 6.34 -6.57 -29.27
C GLY A 10 5.54 -5.58 -30.13
N HIS A 11 4.97 -6.05 -31.21
CA HIS A 11 4.07 -5.25 -32.03
C HIS A 11 2.80 -4.99 -31.25
N ALA A 12 2.47 -3.74 -30.98
CA ALA A 12 1.11 -3.36 -30.58
C ALA A 12 0.13 -3.88 -31.64
N PRO A 13 -1.02 -4.49 -31.25
CA PRO A 13 -1.99 -4.98 -32.22
C PRO A 13 -2.44 -3.85 -33.13
N SER A 14 -2.70 -4.18 -34.42
CA SER A 14 -3.09 -3.17 -35.38
C SER A 14 -4.44 -2.55 -34.97
N VAL A 15 -4.62 -1.25 -35.19
CA VAL A 15 -5.86 -0.51 -34.93
C VAL A 15 -7.09 -1.25 -35.53
N ALA A 16 -6.91 -1.95 -36.65
CA ALA A 16 -7.96 -2.75 -37.31
C ALA A 16 -8.45 -3.95 -36.44
N ILE A 17 -7.57 -4.65 -35.72
CA ILE A 17 -7.95 -5.80 -34.87
C ILE A 17 -8.80 -5.29 -33.68
N ARG A 18 -8.42 -4.16 -33.09
CA ARG A 18 -9.16 -3.58 -31.96
C ARG A 18 -10.57 -3.13 -32.33
N THR A 19 -10.75 -2.54 -33.50
CA THR A 19 -12.07 -2.16 -34.01
C THR A 19 -12.97 -3.40 -34.18
N ILE A 20 -12.42 -4.56 -34.57
CA ILE A 20 -13.15 -5.81 -34.69
C ILE A 20 -13.62 -6.30 -33.31
N GLU A 21 -12.74 -6.36 -32.29
CA GLU A 21 -13.11 -6.79 -30.94
C GLU A 21 -14.15 -5.85 -30.33
N GLN A 22 -13.96 -4.55 -30.41
CA GLN A 22 -14.94 -3.57 -29.92
C GLN A 22 -16.31 -3.77 -30.58
N THR A 23 -16.35 -3.89 -31.90
CA THR A 23 -17.62 -4.12 -32.65
C THR A 23 -18.27 -5.45 -32.23
N LYS A 24 -17.47 -6.50 -31.97
CA LYS A 24 -17.96 -7.79 -31.49
C LYS A 24 -18.69 -7.63 -30.14
N TYR A 25 -18.07 -6.95 -29.18
CA TYR A 25 -18.68 -6.73 -27.86
C TYR A 25 -19.85 -5.74 -27.91
N GLU A 26 -19.81 -4.70 -28.74
CA GLU A 26 -20.95 -3.82 -28.95
C GLU A 26 -22.18 -4.56 -29.49
N ARG A 27 -21.98 -5.59 -30.35
CA ARG A 27 -23.05 -6.50 -30.79
C ARG A 27 -23.51 -7.41 -29.66
N MET A 28 -22.57 -7.98 -28.89
CA MET A 28 -22.89 -8.90 -27.80
C MET A 28 -23.72 -8.22 -26.72
N TRP A 29 -23.41 -6.95 -26.39
CA TRP A 29 -24.17 -6.16 -25.42
C TRP A 29 -25.56 -5.72 -25.92
N GLN A 30 -25.96 -6.02 -27.15
CA GLN A 30 -27.33 -5.87 -27.63
C GLN A 30 -28.21 -7.06 -27.29
N GLU A 31 -27.61 -8.19 -26.89
CA GLU A 31 -28.34 -9.45 -26.56
C GLU A 31 -28.80 -9.41 -25.10
N ASP A 32 -30.14 -9.35 -24.88
CA ASP A 32 -30.73 -9.31 -23.54
C ASP A 32 -30.32 -10.49 -22.65
N ALA A 33 -30.19 -11.69 -23.27
CA ALA A 33 -29.79 -12.90 -22.56
C ALA A 33 -28.35 -12.81 -22.03
N TYR A 34 -27.43 -12.13 -22.72
CA TYR A 34 -26.07 -11.90 -22.27
C TYR A 34 -26.03 -10.83 -21.16
N ARG A 35 -26.77 -9.76 -21.32
CA ARG A 35 -26.91 -8.71 -20.28
C ARG A 35 -27.46 -9.23 -18.97
N ALA A 36 -28.30 -10.28 -19.01
CA ALA A 36 -28.86 -10.89 -17.81
C ALA A 36 -27.78 -11.58 -16.94
N VAL A 37 -26.68 -12.00 -17.55
CA VAL A 37 -25.56 -12.64 -16.85
C VAL A 37 -24.59 -11.54 -16.37
N SER A 38 -24.36 -11.44 -15.08
CA SER A 38 -23.42 -10.48 -14.49
C SER A 38 -22.64 -11.14 -13.36
N PRO A 39 -21.59 -11.90 -13.68
CA PRO A 39 -20.77 -12.60 -12.67
C PRO A 39 -20.18 -11.63 -11.64
N GLY A 40 -19.77 -10.46 -12.08
CA GLY A 40 -19.21 -9.42 -11.21
C GLY A 40 -20.15 -8.95 -10.11
N GLU A 41 -21.48 -8.93 -10.37
CA GLU A 41 -22.44 -8.57 -9.32
C GLU A 41 -22.41 -9.57 -8.15
N GLN A 42 -22.32 -10.87 -8.45
CA GLN A 42 -22.32 -11.93 -7.44
C GLN A 42 -20.99 -11.98 -6.66
N LEU A 43 -19.87 -11.67 -7.30
CA LEU A 43 -18.53 -11.72 -6.72
C LEU A 43 -18.12 -10.47 -5.94
N ALA A 44 -18.91 -9.40 -6.03
CA ALA A 44 -18.62 -8.14 -5.30
C ALA A 44 -18.47 -8.37 -3.79
N HIS A 45 -19.26 -9.24 -3.19
CA HIS A 45 -19.14 -9.56 -1.76
C HIS A 45 -17.81 -10.25 -1.42
N GLN A 46 -17.31 -11.12 -2.28
CA GLN A 46 -16.06 -11.82 -2.09
C GLN A 46 -14.88 -10.83 -2.18
N PHE A 47 -14.90 -9.95 -3.17
CA PHE A 47 -13.94 -8.85 -3.24
C PHE A 47 -13.93 -8.03 -1.95
N LEU A 48 -15.10 -7.57 -1.47
CA LEU A 48 -15.20 -6.77 -0.25
C LEU A 48 -14.71 -7.52 1.00
N ALA A 49 -14.91 -8.84 1.05
CA ALA A 49 -14.42 -9.67 2.15
C ALA A 49 -12.87 -9.74 2.19
N HIS A 50 -12.20 -9.78 1.04
CA HIS A 50 -10.73 -9.77 0.95
C HIS A 50 -10.14 -8.37 1.10
N ALA A 51 -10.71 -7.39 0.40
CA ALA A 51 -10.21 -6.02 0.37
C ALA A 51 -10.42 -5.28 1.70
N LYS A 52 -11.55 -5.55 2.38
CA LYS A 52 -11.98 -4.84 3.61
C LYS A 52 -11.77 -3.32 3.48
N PRO A 53 -12.30 -2.67 2.42
CA PRO A 53 -11.98 -1.31 2.10
C PRO A 53 -12.49 -0.35 3.16
N MET A 54 -11.73 0.72 3.36
CA MET A 54 -12.22 1.84 4.14
C MET A 54 -13.26 2.61 3.34
N LYS A 55 -14.15 3.30 4.07
CA LYS A 55 -15.13 4.21 3.47
C LYS A 55 -14.41 5.20 2.54
N ASP A 56 -15.01 5.45 1.39
CA ASP A 56 -14.53 6.38 0.36
C ASP A 56 -13.19 5.98 -0.31
N SER A 57 -12.69 4.76 -0.06
CA SER A 57 -11.59 4.21 -0.87
C SER A 57 -11.97 4.13 -2.34
N THR A 58 -10.99 4.37 -3.22
CA THR A 58 -11.21 4.36 -4.68
C THR A 58 -11.09 2.94 -5.25
N CYS A 59 -11.91 2.62 -6.26
CA CYS A 59 -11.88 1.35 -6.99
C CYS A 59 -12.11 1.56 -8.49
N ILE A 60 -11.38 0.84 -9.34
CA ILE A 60 -11.69 0.71 -10.76
C ILE A 60 -12.32 -0.66 -11.00
N ASP A 61 -13.49 -0.69 -11.63
CA ASP A 61 -14.10 -1.90 -12.17
C ASP A 61 -13.65 -2.07 -13.62
N PHE A 62 -12.65 -2.91 -13.84
CA PHE A 62 -11.99 -3.14 -15.12
C PHE A 62 -12.80 -4.07 -16.03
N GLY A 63 -13.22 -3.57 -17.18
CA GLY A 63 -14.12 -4.32 -18.05
C GLY A 63 -15.50 -4.50 -17.42
N CYS A 64 -16.06 -3.40 -16.91
CA CYS A 64 -17.23 -3.42 -16.03
C CYS A 64 -18.50 -3.96 -16.67
N GLY A 65 -18.58 -4.08 -18.01
CA GLY A 65 -19.76 -4.53 -18.72
C GLY A 65 -21.02 -3.79 -18.29
N THR A 66 -22.01 -4.50 -17.71
CA THR A 66 -23.26 -3.88 -17.21
C THR A 66 -23.04 -2.86 -16.10
N GLY A 67 -21.88 -2.86 -15.45
CA GLY A 67 -21.53 -2.01 -14.33
C GLY A 67 -22.18 -2.37 -12.99
N ARG A 68 -22.96 -3.47 -12.93
CA ARG A 68 -23.65 -3.87 -11.68
C ARG A 68 -22.67 -4.25 -10.59
N GLY A 69 -21.55 -4.92 -10.94
CA GLY A 69 -20.49 -5.23 -9.97
C GLY A 69 -19.94 -4.00 -9.30
N GLY A 70 -19.52 -3.00 -10.08
CA GLY A 70 -19.05 -1.73 -9.56
C GLY A 70 -20.11 -0.97 -8.76
N LEU A 71 -21.38 -1.00 -9.17
CA LEU A 71 -22.46 -0.40 -8.39
C LEU A 71 -22.64 -1.07 -7.03
N MET A 72 -22.57 -2.41 -6.94
CA MET A 72 -22.60 -3.15 -5.68
C MET A 72 -21.43 -2.77 -4.78
N ILE A 73 -20.22 -2.64 -5.34
CA ILE A 73 -19.03 -2.20 -4.61
C ILE A 73 -19.21 -0.77 -4.06
N ALA A 74 -19.75 0.15 -4.88
CA ALA A 74 -20.00 1.53 -4.44
C ALA A 74 -21.01 1.59 -3.28
N LEU A 75 -22.06 0.79 -3.34
CA LEU A 75 -23.15 0.79 -2.34
C LEU A 75 -22.78 0.06 -1.05
N PHE A 76 -22.29 -1.19 -1.16
CA PHE A 76 -22.03 -2.04 0.02
C PHE A 76 -20.63 -1.82 0.60
N GLY A 77 -19.64 -1.49 -0.24
CA GLY A 77 -18.29 -1.15 0.20
C GLY A 77 -18.13 0.31 0.64
N ASN A 78 -19.14 1.16 0.43
CA ASN A 78 -19.04 2.62 0.59
C ASN A 78 -17.82 3.22 -0.14
N MET A 79 -17.51 2.70 -1.33
CA MET A 79 -16.35 3.08 -2.13
C MET A 79 -16.71 4.11 -3.21
N ILE A 80 -15.69 4.83 -3.70
CA ILE A 80 -15.78 5.67 -4.90
C ILE A 80 -15.33 4.79 -6.08
N VAL A 81 -16.22 4.53 -7.04
CA VAL A 81 -15.97 3.57 -8.11
C VAL A 81 -15.92 4.24 -9.47
N THR A 82 -14.88 3.92 -10.24
CA THR A 82 -14.80 4.23 -11.66
C THR A 82 -15.06 2.96 -12.45
N LEU A 83 -16.15 2.94 -13.20
CA LEU A 83 -16.48 1.89 -14.14
C LEU A 83 -15.67 2.11 -15.42
N LEU A 84 -14.95 1.09 -15.89
CA LEU A 84 -14.11 1.19 -17.08
C LEU A 84 -14.43 0.06 -18.05
N ASP A 85 -14.81 0.41 -19.27
CA ASP A 85 -15.05 -0.51 -20.38
C ASP A 85 -14.74 0.15 -21.72
N PHE A 86 -14.46 -0.63 -22.75
CA PHE A 86 -14.27 -0.12 -24.10
C PHE A 86 -15.56 -0.06 -24.93
N ALA A 87 -16.60 -0.83 -24.53
CA ALA A 87 -17.89 -0.87 -25.18
C ALA A 87 -18.86 0.14 -24.53
N GLU A 88 -19.16 1.24 -25.23
CA GLU A 88 -19.98 2.33 -24.71
C GLU A 88 -21.41 1.90 -24.34
N ASN A 89 -21.95 0.91 -25.06
CA ASN A 89 -23.31 0.41 -24.86
C ASN A 89 -23.42 -0.70 -23.81
N ALA A 90 -22.35 -1.02 -23.07
CA ALA A 90 -22.35 -2.10 -22.10
C ALA A 90 -23.17 -1.79 -20.84
N LEU A 91 -23.11 -0.55 -20.32
CA LEU A 91 -23.74 -0.17 -19.07
C LEU A 91 -25.27 -0.40 -19.05
N ASP A 92 -25.75 -0.90 -17.94
CA ASP A 92 -27.18 -0.93 -17.66
C ASP A 92 -27.72 0.47 -17.39
N LYS A 93 -28.99 0.67 -17.76
CA LYS A 93 -29.64 1.99 -17.64
C LYS A 93 -29.63 2.54 -16.21
N ASP A 94 -29.85 1.68 -15.22
CA ASP A 94 -29.87 2.11 -13.81
C ASP A 94 -28.47 2.46 -13.31
N VAL A 95 -27.43 1.74 -13.76
CA VAL A 95 -26.03 2.05 -13.49
C VAL A 95 -25.64 3.37 -14.15
N TYR A 96 -26.02 3.55 -15.43
CA TYR A 96 -25.80 4.84 -16.12
C TYR A 96 -26.46 6.01 -15.39
N ASN A 97 -27.69 5.85 -14.94
CA ASN A 97 -28.39 6.86 -14.15
C ASN A 97 -27.64 7.17 -12.84
N ALA A 98 -27.06 6.16 -12.18
CA ALA A 98 -26.24 6.36 -10.98
C ALA A 98 -24.99 7.19 -11.27
N THR A 99 -24.30 6.99 -12.41
CA THR A 99 -23.13 7.81 -12.79
C THR A 99 -23.48 9.27 -13.05
N VAL A 100 -24.72 9.55 -13.49
CA VAL A 100 -25.20 10.92 -13.70
C VAL A 100 -25.67 11.59 -12.41
N THR A 101 -26.37 10.85 -11.56
CA THR A 101 -26.99 11.40 -10.33
C THR A 101 -26.03 11.44 -9.13
N GLN A 102 -25.02 10.57 -9.11
CA GLN A 102 -24.02 10.45 -8.04
C GLN A 102 -22.58 10.41 -8.58
N PRO A 103 -22.15 11.40 -9.41
CA PRO A 103 -20.85 11.36 -10.09
C PRO A 103 -19.65 11.37 -9.13
N HIS A 104 -19.84 11.81 -7.90
CA HIS A 104 -18.83 11.77 -6.84
C HIS A 104 -18.67 10.37 -6.20
N ARG A 105 -19.61 9.46 -6.42
CA ARG A 105 -19.60 8.10 -5.87
C ARG A 105 -19.32 7.04 -6.94
N ILE A 106 -19.87 7.23 -8.12
CA ILE A 106 -19.70 6.32 -9.25
C ILE A 106 -19.57 7.11 -10.55
N SER A 107 -18.55 6.79 -11.33
CA SER A 107 -18.27 7.44 -12.62
C SER A 107 -18.00 6.38 -13.68
N TRP A 108 -18.04 6.76 -14.96
CA TRP A 108 -17.72 5.88 -16.08
C TRP A 108 -16.66 6.48 -16.99
N VAL A 109 -15.74 5.66 -17.45
CA VAL A 109 -14.65 6.03 -18.35
C VAL A 109 -14.56 4.99 -19.47
N GLN A 110 -14.62 5.45 -20.72
CA GLN A 110 -14.35 4.59 -21.87
C GLN A 110 -12.84 4.44 -22.04
N ALA A 111 -12.34 3.20 -21.84
CA ALA A 111 -10.92 2.90 -22.02
C ALA A 111 -10.71 1.44 -22.39
N ASP A 112 -9.57 1.19 -23.01
CA ASP A 112 -9.12 -0.13 -23.44
C ASP A 112 -7.97 -0.59 -22.54
N LEU A 113 -8.09 -1.76 -21.93
CA LEU A 113 -7.13 -2.33 -20.98
C LEU A 113 -5.72 -2.52 -21.54
N ILE A 114 -5.57 -2.66 -22.86
CA ILE A 114 -4.26 -2.76 -23.50
C ILE A 114 -3.60 -1.40 -23.78
N ARG A 115 -4.25 -0.31 -23.39
CA ARG A 115 -3.70 1.04 -23.48
C ARG A 115 -3.47 1.61 -22.08
N GLU A 116 -2.79 2.73 -22.01
CA GLU A 116 -2.63 3.46 -20.77
C GLU A 116 -4.01 3.79 -20.19
N ILE A 117 -4.25 3.35 -18.96
CA ILE A 117 -5.52 3.57 -18.26
C ILE A 117 -5.50 4.99 -17.69
N PRO A 118 -6.47 5.86 -18.06
CA PRO A 118 -6.42 7.29 -17.77
C PRO A 118 -6.77 7.65 -16.31
N VAL A 119 -7.01 6.66 -15.46
CA VAL A 119 -7.40 6.83 -14.06
C VAL A 119 -6.61 5.86 -13.18
N THR A 120 -6.42 6.22 -11.91
CA THR A 120 -5.81 5.35 -10.91
C THR A 120 -6.72 5.20 -9.71
N ALA A 121 -6.62 4.07 -9.01
CA ALA A 121 -7.37 3.81 -7.80
C ALA A 121 -6.55 2.96 -6.81
N TYR A 122 -7.00 2.92 -5.56
CA TYR A 122 -6.38 2.05 -4.57
C TYR A 122 -6.71 0.57 -4.83
N TYR A 123 -7.97 0.30 -5.21
CA TYR A 123 -8.44 -1.05 -5.55
C TYR A 123 -8.79 -1.18 -7.03
N GLY A 124 -8.69 -2.40 -7.51
CA GLY A 124 -9.19 -2.83 -8.80
C GLY A 124 -10.08 -4.06 -8.65
N TYR A 125 -11.09 -4.14 -9.46
CA TYR A 125 -12.01 -5.27 -9.57
C TYR A 125 -12.07 -5.70 -11.01
N CYS A 126 -11.81 -6.96 -11.31
CA CYS A 126 -11.75 -7.49 -12.67
C CYS A 126 -12.34 -8.91 -12.66
N THR A 127 -13.51 -9.05 -13.20
CA THR A 127 -14.22 -10.35 -13.22
C THR A 127 -14.74 -10.64 -14.59
N ASP A 128 -14.45 -11.85 -15.09
CA ASP A 128 -14.91 -12.34 -16.38
C ASP A 128 -14.45 -11.45 -17.55
N VAL A 129 -13.16 -11.10 -17.56
CA VAL A 129 -12.55 -10.16 -18.53
C VAL A 129 -11.28 -10.71 -19.16
N MET A 130 -10.37 -11.25 -18.36
CA MET A 130 -9.02 -11.61 -18.81
C MET A 130 -9.02 -12.74 -19.85
N GLU A 131 -9.93 -13.68 -19.75
CA GLU A 131 -10.14 -14.77 -20.70
C GLU A 131 -10.63 -14.29 -22.07
N HIS A 132 -11.24 -13.12 -22.14
CA HIS A 132 -11.72 -12.50 -23.38
C HIS A 132 -10.61 -11.84 -24.18
N LEU A 133 -9.46 -11.56 -23.57
CA LEU A 133 -8.33 -10.96 -24.26
C LEU A 133 -7.61 -11.97 -25.16
N PRO A 134 -7.14 -11.56 -26.35
CA PRO A 134 -6.19 -12.38 -27.13
C PRO A 134 -4.96 -12.72 -26.28
N PRO A 135 -4.37 -13.94 -26.40
CA PRO A 135 -3.23 -14.34 -25.60
C PRO A 135 -2.00 -13.39 -25.69
N ALA A 136 -1.83 -12.72 -26.80
CA ALA A 136 -0.76 -11.76 -27.02
C ALA A 136 -0.97 -10.42 -26.29
N GLU A 137 -2.17 -10.13 -25.84
CA GLU A 137 -2.56 -8.87 -25.18
C GLU A 137 -2.63 -8.98 -23.65
N VAL A 138 -2.69 -10.21 -23.12
CA VAL A 138 -2.84 -10.45 -21.68
C VAL A 138 -1.76 -9.78 -20.85
N ASP A 139 -0.49 -9.90 -21.25
CA ASP A 139 0.63 -9.33 -20.50
C ASP A 139 0.56 -7.80 -20.44
N LEU A 140 0.18 -7.17 -21.54
CA LEU A 140 0.04 -5.71 -21.61
C LEU A 140 -1.13 -5.20 -20.77
N ALA A 141 -2.28 -5.91 -20.82
CA ALA A 141 -3.43 -5.57 -19.98
C ALA A 141 -3.09 -5.69 -18.49
N LEU A 142 -2.44 -6.78 -18.06
CA LEU A 142 -1.98 -6.96 -16.68
C LEU A 142 -1.04 -5.82 -16.25
N ASP A 143 -0.05 -5.46 -17.09
CA ASP A 143 0.87 -4.36 -16.79
C ASP A 143 0.14 -3.02 -16.59
N ASN A 144 -0.85 -2.72 -17.44
CA ASN A 144 -1.61 -1.48 -17.34
C ASN A 144 -2.53 -1.47 -16.10
N MET A 145 -3.18 -2.60 -15.81
CA MET A 145 -4.05 -2.72 -14.63
C MET A 145 -3.26 -2.62 -13.32
N LEU A 146 -2.10 -3.31 -13.24
CA LEU A 146 -1.21 -3.25 -12.07
C LEU A 146 -0.58 -1.87 -11.86
N LYS A 147 -0.46 -1.06 -12.91
CA LYS A 147 -0.08 0.36 -12.78
C LYS A 147 -1.24 1.25 -12.31
N ALA A 148 -2.47 0.91 -12.71
CA ALA A 148 -3.65 1.72 -12.43
C ALA A 148 -4.24 1.46 -11.04
N ALA A 149 -4.02 0.27 -10.44
CA ALA A 149 -4.55 -0.07 -9.13
C ALA A 149 -3.53 -0.80 -8.26
N ASN A 150 -3.49 -0.46 -6.95
CA ASN A 150 -2.54 -1.04 -6.00
C ASN A 150 -2.92 -2.48 -5.59
N HIS A 151 -4.20 -2.76 -5.43
CA HIS A 151 -4.73 -4.08 -5.11
C HIS A 151 -5.81 -4.46 -6.11
N ILE A 152 -5.75 -5.65 -6.68
CA ILE A 152 -6.72 -6.08 -7.68
C ILE A 152 -7.29 -7.45 -7.30
N PHE A 153 -8.61 -7.55 -7.33
CA PHE A 153 -9.31 -8.82 -7.30
C PHE A 153 -9.60 -9.27 -8.74
N PHE A 154 -9.14 -10.46 -9.09
CA PHE A 154 -9.42 -11.11 -10.36
C PHE A 154 -10.31 -12.31 -10.15
N GLN A 155 -11.31 -12.48 -11.02
CA GLN A 155 -11.94 -13.74 -11.30
C GLN A 155 -11.86 -13.99 -12.81
N ILE A 156 -11.40 -15.18 -13.20
CA ILE A 156 -11.07 -15.50 -14.58
C ILE A 156 -11.68 -16.86 -14.90
N SER A 157 -12.45 -16.95 -15.98
CA SER A 157 -12.98 -18.22 -16.46
C SER A 157 -11.87 -19.05 -17.12
N CYS A 158 -11.80 -20.34 -16.74
CA CYS A 158 -10.84 -21.30 -17.26
C CYS A 158 -11.46 -22.28 -18.25
N GLN A 159 -12.69 -22.02 -18.69
CA GLN A 159 -13.46 -22.87 -19.60
C GLN A 159 -13.91 -22.13 -20.87
N GLN A 160 -14.29 -22.86 -21.88
CA GLN A 160 -14.81 -22.27 -23.10
C GLN A 160 -16.18 -21.62 -22.87
N ASP A 161 -16.40 -20.52 -23.58
CA ASP A 161 -17.67 -19.80 -23.56
C ASP A 161 -18.73 -20.49 -24.45
N ASN A 162 -19.99 -20.31 -24.07
CA ASN A 162 -21.13 -20.69 -24.87
C ASN A 162 -21.99 -19.49 -25.33
N CYS A 163 -21.82 -18.32 -24.75
CA CYS A 163 -22.62 -17.13 -25.06
C CYS A 163 -22.26 -16.55 -26.44
N GLY A 164 -21.04 -16.70 -26.89
CA GLY A 164 -20.60 -16.24 -28.22
C GLY A 164 -21.37 -16.86 -29.38
N LYS A 165 -22.01 -18.04 -29.17
CA LYS A 165 -22.89 -18.66 -30.16
C LYS A 165 -24.08 -17.77 -30.56
N MET A 166 -24.50 -16.82 -29.70
CA MET A 166 -25.59 -15.86 -29.97
C MET A 166 -25.27 -14.97 -31.16
N ILE A 167 -24.00 -14.61 -31.32
CA ILE A 167 -23.52 -13.73 -32.40
C ILE A 167 -22.61 -14.44 -33.40
N GLY A 168 -22.39 -15.75 -33.24
CA GLY A 168 -21.54 -16.58 -34.10
C GLY A 168 -20.05 -16.33 -33.96
N GLU A 169 -19.60 -15.85 -32.80
CA GLU A 169 -18.20 -15.48 -32.50
C GLU A 169 -17.71 -16.23 -31.25
N GLU A 170 -16.40 -16.40 -31.11
CA GLU A 170 -15.78 -16.92 -29.91
C GLU A 170 -15.47 -15.75 -28.97
N LEU A 171 -15.90 -15.85 -27.70
CA LEU A 171 -15.64 -14.80 -26.70
C LEU A 171 -14.42 -15.10 -25.84
N HIS A 172 -14.24 -16.33 -25.35
CA HIS A 172 -13.08 -16.70 -24.54
C HIS A 172 -11.88 -17.05 -25.45
N LEU A 173 -10.99 -16.10 -25.63
CA LEU A 173 -9.82 -16.24 -26.52
C LEU A 173 -8.60 -16.79 -25.77
N THR A 174 -8.54 -16.62 -24.43
CA THR A 174 -7.42 -17.09 -23.59
C THR A 174 -7.92 -18.01 -22.48
N VAL A 175 -8.34 -19.21 -22.87
CA VAL A 175 -8.72 -20.26 -21.92
C VAL A 175 -7.48 -20.97 -21.40
N ARG A 176 -7.13 -20.75 -20.14
CA ARG A 176 -5.92 -21.27 -19.49
C ARG A 176 -6.22 -21.71 -18.07
N PRO A 177 -5.48 -22.73 -17.54
CA PRO A 177 -5.70 -23.22 -16.17
C PRO A 177 -5.16 -22.24 -15.12
N TYR A 178 -5.64 -22.37 -13.89
CA TYR A 178 -5.24 -21.60 -12.71
C TYR A 178 -3.73 -21.35 -12.61
N LYS A 179 -2.91 -22.41 -12.75
CA LYS A 179 -1.45 -22.30 -12.64
C LYS A 179 -0.82 -21.40 -13.70
N TRP A 180 -1.42 -21.30 -14.87
CA TRP A 180 -0.94 -20.42 -15.94
C TRP A 180 -1.22 -18.96 -15.59
N TRP A 181 -2.42 -18.65 -15.09
CA TRP A 181 -2.78 -17.30 -14.65
C TRP A 181 -1.96 -16.86 -13.45
N MET A 182 -1.78 -17.74 -12.45
CA MET A 182 -0.90 -17.48 -11.30
C MET A 182 0.53 -17.12 -11.75
N LYS A 183 1.08 -17.90 -12.68
CA LYS A 183 2.41 -17.65 -13.23
C LYS A 183 2.48 -16.28 -13.93
N LYS A 184 1.48 -15.92 -14.73
CA LYS A 184 1.39 -14.62 -15.42
C LYS A 184 1.38 -13.45 -14.45
N LEU A 185 0.58 -13.52 -13.40
CA LEU A 185 0.52 -12.49 -12.36
C LEU A 185 1.89 -12.31 -11.68
N ILE A 186 2.55 -13.41 -11.29
CA ILE A 186 3.88 -13.38 -10.68
C ILE A 186 4.93 -12.80 -11.65
N GLU A 187 4.93 -13.21 -12.92
CA GLU A 187 5.83 -12.70 -13.96
C GLU A 187 5.68 -11.20 -14.20
N ARG A 188 4.49 -10.64 -13.93
CA ARG A 188 4.20 -9.19 -14.02
C ARG A 188 4.45 -8.44 -12.70
N GLY A 189 5.03 -9.11 -11.69
CA GLY A 189 5.42 -8.52 -10.41
C GLY A 189 4.27 -8.39 -9.40
N ALA A 190 3.14 -9.05 -9.65
CA ALA A 190 2.06 -9.08 -8.67
C ALA A 190 2.40 -9.96 -7.48
N VAL A 191 2.10 -9.49 -6.28
CA VAL A 191 2.12 -10.26 -5.03
C VAL A 191 0.74 -10.87 -4.82
N ILE A 192 0.66 -12.19 -4.76
CA ILE A 192 -0.60 -12.90 -4.54
C ILE A 192 -0.83 -13.04 -3.04
N HIS A 193 -1.84 -12.36 -2.50
CA HIS A 193 -2.24 -12.43 -1.10
C HIS A 193 -3.19 -13.58 -0.83
N TRP A 194 -4.05 -13.87 -1.80
CA TRP A 194 -5.00 -14.97 -1.75
C TRP A 194 -5.31 -15.44 -3.16
N SER A 195 -5.57 -16.73 -3.31
CA SER A 195 -6.05 -17.30 -4.56
C SER A 195 -6.83 -18.57 -4.32
N ALA A 196 -7.77 -18.86 -5.21
CA ALA A 196 -8.55 -20.09 -5.22
C ALA A 196 -8.78 -20.60 -6.66
N GLU A 197 -8.85 -21.90 -6.80
CA GLU A 197 -9.33 -22.58 -7.99
C GLU A 197 -10.73 -23.11 -7.66
N GLU A 198 -11.72 -22.79 -8.47
CA GLU A 198 -13.07 -23.31 -8.28
C GLU A 198 -13.13 -24.83 -8.49
N ASP A 199 -14.11 -25.47 -7.86
CA ASP A 199 -14.38 -26.88 -8.02
C ASP A 199 -14.45 -27.24 -9.51
N ASN A 200 -13.68 -28.22 -9.92
CA ASN A 200 -13.51 -28.70 -11.30
C ASN A 200 -12.62 -27.82 -12.22
N GLY A 201 -11.94 -26.79 -11.73
CA GLY A 201 -11.02 -25.98 -12.52
C GLY A 201 -11.69 -25.07 -13.55
N ASN A 202 -12.98 -24.76 -13.39
CA ASN A 202 -13.75 -23.96 -14.35
C ASN A 202 -13.46 -22.47 -14.26
N ALA A 203 -13.01 -21.99 -13.11
CA ALA A 203 -12.58 -20.62 -12.89
C ALA A 203 -11.49 -20.54 -11.86
N CYS A 204 -10.81 -19.43 -11.81
CA CYS A 204 -9.81 -19.11 -10.79
C CYS A 204 -9.94 -17.67 -10.32
N GLN A 205 -9.53 -17.46 -9.08
CA GLN A 205 -9.64 -16.18 -8.42
C GLN A 205 -8.31 -15.81 -7.78
N PHE A 206 -7.99 -14.52 -7.77
CA PHE A 206 -6.76 -13.99 -7.16
C PHE A 206 -7.06 -12.65 -6.50
N TYR A 207 -6.50 -12.44 -5.32
CA TYR A 207 -6.38 -11.12 -4.74
C TYR A 207 -4.91 -10.77 -4.66
N VAL A 208 -4.51 -9.74 -5.39
CA VAL A 208 -3.10 -9.40 -5.61
C VAL A 208 -2.84 -7.94 -5.29
N SER A 209 -1.56 -7.59 -5.09
CA SER A 209 -1.12 -6.21 -5.12
C SER A 209 0.03 -6.00 -6.10
N SER A 210 0.15 -4.79 -6.61
CA SER A 210 1.27 -4.33 -7.45
C SER A 210 2.44 -3.79 -6.62
N TRP A 211 2.45 -4.06 -5.33
CA TRP A 211 3.33 -3.44 -4.33
C TRP A 211 4.76 -3.92 -4.34
N ASP A 212 5.03 -5.05 -4.97
CA ASP A 212 6.40 -5.41 -5.23
C ASP A 212 6.85 -4.58 -6.45
N SER A 213 7.29 -3.37 -6.16
CA SER A 213 7.82 -2.48 -7.20
C SER A 213 8.86 -3.24 -8.02
N HIS A 214 8.78 -3.10 -9.33
CA HIS A 214 9.81 -3.60 -10.26
C HIS A 214 11.19 -2.97 -10.01
N ASP A 215 11.26 -1.97 -9.15
CA ASP A 215 12.47 -1.38 -8.59
C ASP A 215 12.94 -2.18 -7.38
N LYS A 216 13.18 -3.49 -7.58
CA LYS A 216 13.98 -4.25 -6.61
C LYS A 216 15.39 -3.66 -6.62
N VAL A 217 15.60 -2.68 -5.75
CA VAL A 217 16.95 -2.50 -5.21
C VAL A 217 17.22 -3.79 -4.46
N ASP A 218 18.18 -4.57 -4.92
CA ASP A 218 18.66 -5.78 -4.23
C ASP A 218 19.24 -5.35 -2.87
N PHE A 219 18.32 -5.09 -1.95
CA PHE A 219 18.64 -4.68 -0.60
C PHE A 219 18.90 -5.96 0.19
N GLN A 220 20.16 -6.31 0.32
CA GLN A 220 20.62 -7.23 1.36
C GLN A 220 20.64 -6.51 2.72
N GLY A 221 19.51 -6.01 3.12
CA GLY A 221 19.26 -5.56 4.48
C GLY A 221 19.17 -6.78 5.36
N GLY A 222 20.17 -7.00 6.19
CA GLY A 222 20.10 -8.05 7.20
C GLY A 222 18.90 -7.76 8.11
N VAL A 223 18.05 -8.77 8.32
CA VAL A 223 17.03 -8.72 9.36
C VAL A 223 17.77 -8.54 10.69
N ASN A 224 17.48 -7.50 11.43
CA ASN A 224 18.18 -7.23 12.69
C ASN A 224 17.78 -8.20 13.85
N THR A 225 16.73 -8.99 13.64
CA THR A 225 16.21 -9.97 14.60
C THR A 225 15.63 -11.16 13.83
N GLU A 226 16.01 -12.36 14.19
CA GLU A 226 15.52 -13.60 13.59
C GLU A 226 14.01 -13.76 13.76
N LEU A 227 13.33 -14.32 12.75
CA LEU A 227 11.88 -14.46 12.73
C LEU A 227 11.34 -15.24 13.95
N GLU A 228 11.99 -16.33 14.33
CA GLU A 228 11.54 -17.13 15.48
C GLU A 228 11.62 -16.33 16.78
N THR A 229 12.64 -15.49 16.96
CA THR A 229 12.73 -14.57 18.09
C THR A 229 11.59 -13.55 18.09
N ILE A 230 11.23 -13.03 16.92
CA ILE A 230 10.07 -12.13 16.78
C ILE A 230 8.77 -12.83 17.16
N LEU A 231 8.58 -14.08 16.70
CA LEU A 231 7.39 -14.87 17.04
C LEU A 231 7.31 -15.18 18.54
N ASP A 232 8.45 -15.47 19.18
CA ASP A 232 8.50 -15.67 20.64
C ASP A 232 8.16 -14.40 21.41
N HIS A 233 8.69 -13.24 21.00
CA HIS A 233 8.31 -11.96 21.60
C HIS A 233 6.82 -11.68 21.46
N ILE A 234 6.23 -11.93 20.28
CA ILE A 234 4.79 -11.77 20.08
C ILE A 234 4.00 -12.66 21.04
N ARG A 235 4.36 -13.94 21.20
CA ARG A 235 3.69 -14.85 22.13
C ARG A 235 3.79 -14.34 23.57
N GLU A 236 4.97 -13.94 24.02
CA GLU A 236 5.20 -13.48 25.39
C GLU A 236 4.45 -12.17 25.67
N ASN A 237 4.46 -11.22 24.73
CA ASN A 237 3.84 -9.91 24.92
C ASN A 237 2.30 -9.91 24.72
N SER A 238 1.75 -10.97 24.10
CA SER A 238 0.33 -11.03 23.73
C SER A 238 -0.48 -12.00 24.60
N THR A 239 0.15 -12.78 25.47
CA THR A 239 -0.56 -13.79 26.28
C THR A 239 -0.63 -13.35 27.74
N ASP A 240 -1.85 -13.19 28.25
CA ASP A 240 -2.15 -12.92 29.67
C ASP A 240 -1.40 -11.71 30.29
N THR A 241 -1.03 -10.72 29.50
CA THR A 241 -0.21 -9.59 29.95
C THR A 241 -1.02 -8.44 30.56
N GLY A 242 -2.29 -8.34 30.23
CA GLY A 242 -3.18 -7.23 30.64
C GLY A 242 -2.91 -5.91 29.94
N TYR A 243 -2.06 -5.87 28.89
CA TYR A 243 -1.89 -4.68 28.07
C TYR A 243 -3.17 -4.39 27.25
N GLN A 244 -3.43 -3.10 27.03
CA GLN A 244 -4.55 -2.68 26.22
C GLN A 244 -4.16 -2.80 24.75
N GLU A 245 -5.01 -3.42 23.93
CA GLU A 245 -4.81 -3.40 22.49
C GLU A 245 -5.29 -2.09 21.88
N ILE A 246 -4.61 -1.65 20.83
CA ILE A 246 -5.03 -0.50 20.05
C ILE A 246 -6.25 -0.88 19.21
N VAL A 247 -7.28 -0.04 19.30
CA VAL A 247 -8.47 -0.12 18.45
C VAL A 247 -8.57 1.13 17.58
N PRO A 248 -9.11 1.03 16.36
CA PRO A 248 -9.32 2.18 15.50
C PRO A 248 -10.24 3.22 16.15
N HIS A 249 -9.90 4.49 16.00
CA HIS A 249 -10.69 5.63 16.44
C HIS A 249 -11.30 6.34 15.23
N GLN A 250 -12.41 7.03 15.47
CA GLN A 250 -12.98 7.95 14.47
C GLN A 250 -12.00 9.09 14.19
N ILE A 251 -12.06 9.63 12.96
CA ILE A 251 -11.27 10.80 12.55
C ILE A 251 -11.53 11.96 13.49
N GLN A 252 -10.46 12.62 13.91
CA GLN A 252 -10.48 13.78 14.80
C GLN A 252 -9.70 14.95 14.20
N GLU A 253 -10.16 16.16 14.45
CA GLU A 253 -9.55 17.39 13.92
C GLU A 253 -8.27 17.84 14.65
N THR A 254 -7.87 17.11 15.68
CA THR A 254 -6.67 17.42 16.46
C THR A 254 -5.43 17.24 15.60
N GLU A 255 -4.63 18.30 15.50
CA GLU A 255 -3.29 18.25 14.89
C GLU A 255 -2.30 17.59 15.84
N VAL A 256 -1.35 16.83 15.29
CA VAL A 256 -0.34 16.12 16.07
C VAL A 256 1.04 16.29 15.43
N MET A 257 2.08 16.41 16.27
CA MET A 257 3.44 16.37 15.78
C MET A 257 4.08 15.00 16.01
N MET A 258 4.76 14.49 14.98
CA MET A 258 5.53 13.26 15.02
C MET A 258 7.01 13.59 14.92
N ILE A 259 7.76 13.20 15.95
CA ILE A 259 9.18 13.53 16.09
C ILE A 259 10.02 12.31 15.66
N CYS A 260 10.76 12.50 14.57
CA CYS A 260 11.67 11.52 13.99
C CYS A 260 13.13 11.92 14.25
N GLY A 261 14.07 10.97 14.08
CA GLY A 261 15.43 11.13 14.55
C GLY A 261 16.42 11.77 13.59
N GLY A 262 15.99 12.23 12.42
CA GLY A 262 16.89 12.77 11.40
C GLY A 262 17.57 14.08 11.77
N PRO A 263 18.66 14.47 11.08
CA PRO A 263 19.53 15.59 11.47
C PRO A 263 18.84 16.96 11.45
N SER A 264 17.78 17.18 10.66
CA SER A 264 17.04 18.45 10.64
C SER A 264 16.25 18.72 11.93
N LEU A 265 16.03 17.70 12.77
CA LEU A 265 15.33 17.86 14.04
C LEU A 265 15.94 18.96 14.92
N SER A 266 17.26 19.08 14.92
CA SER A 266 18.00 20.07 15.75
C SER A 266 17.66 21.51 15.38
N ASP A 267 17.31 21.78 14.12
CA ASP A 267 17.01 23.12 13.63
C ASP A 267 15.63 23.63 14.09
N HIS A 268 14.76 22.72 14.50
CA HIS A 268 13.36 23.00 14.84
C HIS A 268 13.05 22.83 16.33
N THR A 269 14.08 22.65 17.17
CA THR A 269 13.91 22.38 18.62
C THR A 269 13.03 23.44 19.31
N ASP A 270 13.31 24.73 19.10
CA ASP A 270 12.54 25.81 19.73
C ASP A 270 11.10 25.89 19.28
N GLU A 271 10.84 25.62 18.00
CA GLU A 271 9.49 25.53 17.42
C GLU A 271 8.70 24.38 18.05
N ILE A 272 9.28 23.20 18.15
CA ILE A 272 8.67 22.01 18.76
C ILE A 272 8.35 22.26 20.24
N ILE A 273 9.28 22.88 21.00
CA ILE A 273 9.05 23.27 22.40
C ILE A 273 7.85 24.20 22.51
N LYS A 274 7.77 25.22 21.65
CA LYS A 274 6.66 26.18 21.63
C LYS A 274 5.34 25.51 21.32
N LEU A 275 5.26 24.67 20.28
CA LEU A 275 4.04 23.94 19.90
C LEU A 275 3.60 22.98 21.01
N ARG A 276 4.56 22.28 21.64
CA ARG A 276 4.27 21.40 22.78
C ARG A 276 3.71 22.16 23.97
N ALA A 277 4.27 23.33 24.29
CA ALA A 277 3.78 24.19 25.35
C ALA A 277 2.37 24.77 25.08
N GLN A 278 2.00 24.91 23.81
CA GLN A 278 0.64 25.29 23.37
C GLN A 278 -0.34 24.13 23.43
N GLY A 279 0.09 22.92 23.83
CA GLY A 279 -0.77 21.75 24.01
C GLY A 279 -0.85 20.80 22.81
N MET A 280 -0.09 21.05 21.72
CA MET A 280 -0.07 20.11 20.57
C MET A 280 0.44 18.74 21.04
N PRO A 281 -0.31 17.64 20.78
CA PRO A 281 0.14 16.30 21.10
C PRO A 281 1.42 15.96 20.37
N MET A 282 2.40 15.37 21.08
CA MET A 282 3.71 15.00 20.56
C MET A 282 3.91 13.49 20.61
N ILE A 283 4.19 12.90 19.47
CA ILE A 283 4.49 11.49 19.30
C ILE A 283 5.97 11.34 19.00
N THR A 284 6.67 10.54 19.79
CA THR A 284 8.09 10.25 19.63
C THR A 284 8.32 8.84 19.12
N CYS A 285 9.38 8.66 18.32
CA CYS A 285 9.78 7.39 17.73
C CYS A 285 11.14 6.96 18.26
N ASN A 286 11.24 5.78 18.88
CA ASN A 286 12.50 5.25 19.41
C ASN A 286 13.28 6.29 20.25
N GLY A 287 14.52 6.61 19.86
CA GLY A 287 15.42 7.48 20.62
C GLY A 287 14.98 8.94 20.76
N THR A 288 14.02 9.43 19.95
CA THR A 288 13.50 10.79 20.10
C THR A 288 12.76 11.02 21.42
N TYR A 289 12.36 9.95 22.11
CA TYR A 289 11.86 10.03 23.46
C TYR A 289 12.88 10.67 24.41
N GLY A 290 14.11 10.13 24.42
CA GLY A 290 15.19 10.67 25.24
C GLY A 290 15.57 12.10 24.86
N TRP A 291 15.54 12.42 23.55
CA TRP A 291 15.73 13.77 23.05
C TRP A 291 14.67 14.75 23.59
N ALA A 292 13.39 14.35 23.55
CA ALA A 292 12.30 15.17 24.06
C ALA A 292 12.44 15.43 25.58
N ILE A 293 12.70 14.38 26.37
CA ILE A 293 12.90 14.50 27.82
C ILE A 293 14.09 15.43 28.14
N LYS A 294 15.21 15.30 27.42
CA LYS A 294 16.40 16.14 27.59
C LYS A 294 16.10 17.62 27.31
N ASN A 295 15.18 17.92 26.42
CA ASN A 295 14.72 19.27 26.09
C ASN A 295 13.51 19.73 26.94
N GLY A 296 13.23 19.06 28.07
CA GLY A 296 12.16 19.42 29.00
C GLY A 296 10.74 19.18 28.54
N MET A 297 10.55 18.34 27.51
CA MET A 297 9.24 18.03 26.96
C MET A 297 8.79 16.62 27.38
N THR A 298 7.50 16.48 27.71
CA THR A 298 6.87 15.19 27.94
C THR A 298 6.12 14.75 26.68
N PRO A 299 6.51 13.64 26.03
CA PRO A 299 5.74 13.09 24.89
C PRO A 299 4.33 12.70 25.31
N SER A 300 3.36 12.88 24.43
CA SER A 300 2.01 12.34 24.60
C SER A 300 1.97 10.83 24.33
N MET A 301 2.78 10.40 23.35
CA MET A 301 2.91 8.99 22.97
C MET A 301 4.35 8.68 22.61
N GLN A 302 4.80 7.45 22.93
CA GLN A 302 6.08 6.89 22.52
C GLN A 302 5.85 5.65 21.69
N LEU A 303 6.41 5.60 20.48
CA LEU A 303 6.30 4.47 19.55
C LEU A 303 7.59 3.66 19.53
N ILE A 304 7.47 2.33 19.64
CA ILE A 304 8.58 1.38 19.45
C ILE A 304 8.08 0.19 18.64
N ILE A 305 8.89 -0.23 17.67
CA ILE A 305 8.66 -1.39 16.81
C ILE A 305 9.79 -2.42 16.88
N ASP A 306 11.00 -1.96 17.19
CA ASP A 306 12.24 -2.75 17.10
C ASP A 306 12.29 -3.83 18.18
N ALA A 307 12.58 -5.07 17.77
CA ALA A 307 12.56 -6.26 18.60
C ALA A 307 13.80 -6.41 19.51
N ARG A 308 14.80 -5.53 19.40
CA ARG A 308 16.06 -5.67 20.18
C ARG A 308 15.92 -5.14 21.60
N GLU A 309 16.56 -5.84 22.55
CA GLU A 309 16.47 -5.55 24.00
C GLU A 309 16.89 -4.12 24.38
N PHE A 310 17.93 -3.56 23.74
CA PHE A 310 18.43 -2.23 24.08
C PHE A 310 17.40 -1.11 23.96
N ASN A 311 16.29 -1.34 23.24
CA ASN A 311 15.21 -0.36 23.09
C ASN A 311 14.48 -0.07 24.41
N LYS A 312 14.67 -0.90 25.46
CA LYS A 312 14.18 -0.59 26.80
C LYS A 312 14.60 0.78 27.32
N ARG A 313 15.73 1.33 26.87
CA ARG A 313 16.16 2.69 27.21
C ARG A 313 15.27 3.78 26.63
N PHE A 314 14.55 3.49 25.53
CA PHE A 314 13.69 4.46 24.84
C PHE A 314 12.31 4.63 25.50
N VAL A 315 12.05 3.95 26.60
CA VAL A 315 10.88 4.15 27.46
C VAL A 315 11.28 4.66 28.86
N GLN A 316 12.54 5.08 29.04
CA GLN A 316 13.06 5.57 30.31
C GLN A 316 13.51 7.03 30.20
N PRO A 317 13.27 7.84 31.28
CA PRO A 317 12.48 7.51 32.46
C PRO A 317 10.99 7.42 32.13
N VAL A 318 10.24 6.59 32.87
CA VAL A 318 8.77 6.50 32.73
C VAL A 318 8.15 7.81 33.20
N VAL A 319 7.41 8.50 32.32
CA VAL A 319 6.75 9.77 32.62
C VAL A 319 5.24 9.63 32.74
N LYS A 320 4.62 10.46 33.57
CA LYS A 320 3.23 10.32 34.01
C LYS A 320 2.20 10.40 32.87
N ASP A 321 2.41 11.31 31.92
CA ASP A 321 1.39 11.66 30.93
C ASP A 321 1.70 11.10 29.53
N CYS A 322 2.63 10.13 29.42
CA CYS A 322 2.97 9.45 28.17
C CYS A 322 2.24 8.12 28.04
N LYS A 323 1.67 7.87 26.86
CA LYS A 323 1.18 6.55 26.44
C LYS A 323 2.27 5.81 25.68
N TYR A 324 2.53 4.58 26.06
CA TYR A 324 3.57 3.73 25.45
C TYR A 324 2.92 2.80 24.44
N MET A 325 3.13 3.07 23.17
CA MET A 325 2.60 2.32 22.03
C MET A 325 3.67 1.34 21.56
N LEU A 326 3.64 0.11 22.02
CA LEU A 326 4.68 -0.88 21.77
C LEU A 326 4.16 -1.97 20.83
N ALA A 327 4.92 -2.24 19.75
CA ALA A 327 4.57 -3.35 18.87
C ALA A 327 4.75 -4.69 19.60
N SER A 328 3.86 -5.65 19.35
CA SER A 328 3.93 -6.99 19.98
C SER A 328 5.25 -7.71 19.74
N GLN A 329 5.95 -7.38 18.66
CA GLN A 329 7.27 -7.92 18.34
C GLN A 329 8.43 -7.32 19.14
N CYS A 330 8.22 -6.26 19.93
CA CYS A 330 9.28 -5.67 20.76
C CYS A 330 9.79 -6.68 21.79
N HIS A 331 11.07 -6.53 22.15
CA HIS A 331 11.64 -7.38 23.21
C HIS A 331 10.87 -7.21 24.54
N PRO A 332 10.54 -8.29 25.26
CA PRO A 332 9.73 -8.22 26.49
C PRO A 332 10.28 -7.27 27.55
N GLU A 333 11.61 -7.12 27.64
CA GLU A 333 12.26 -6.17 28.55
C GLU A 333 11.85 -4.70 28.30
N VAL A 334 11.34 -4.34 27.10
CA VAL A 334 10.85 -2.99 26.80
C VAL A 334 9.58 -2.66 27.57
N PHE A 335 8.78 -3.68 27.87
CA PHE A 335 7.51 -3.55 28.60
C PHE A 335 7.68 -3.49 30.11
N LYS A 336 8.82 -4.00 30.64
CA LYS A 336 9.01 -4.11 32.09
C LYS A 336 9.01 -2.76 32.80
N GLY A 337 8.17 -2.67 33.83
CA GLY A 337 8.04 -1.48 34.67
C GLY A 337 7.21 -0.35 34.04
N LEU A 338 6.60 -0.56 32.90
CA LEU A 338 5.62 0.36 32.33
C LEU A 338 4.25 0.17 33.02
N PRO A 339 3.49 1.25 33.18
CA PRO A 339 2.14 1.20 33.78
C PRO A 339 1.15 0.58 32.80
N LEU A 340 0.38 -0.42 33.23
CA LEU A 340 -0.59 -1.15 32.41
C LEU A 340 -1.67 -0.22 31.83
N ASP A 341 -2.11 0.78 32.58
CA ASP A 341 -3.14 1.75 32.18
C ASP A 341 -2.72 2.70 31.04
N ARG A 342 -1.42 2.70 30.69
CA ARG A 342 -0.85 3.58 29.67
C ARG A 342 0.07 2.82 28.69
N THR A 343 0.10 1.51 28.75
CA THR A 343 0.86 0.66 27.83
C THR A 343 -0.12 -0.02 26.87
N TYR A 344 0.07 0.26 25.57
CA TYR A 344 -0.80 -0.22 24.51
C TYR A 344 0.01 -1.13 23.58
N LEU A 345 -0.60 -2.28 23.30
CA LEU A 345 -0.06 -3.25 22.36
C LEU A 345 -0.64 -3.00 20.97
N TRP A 346 0.19 -3.09 19.96
CA TRP A 346 -0.21 -3.05 18.56
C TRP A 346 0.57 -4.07 17.72
N HIS A 347 0.04 -4.43 16.56
CA HIS A 347 0.52 -5.57 15.81
C HIS A 347 0.97 -5.17 14.41
N CYS A 348 2.25 -5.49 14.09
CA CYS A 348 2.82 -5.28 12.76
C CYS A 348 2.49 -6.47 11.85
N THR A 349 2.02 -6.22 10.64
CA THR A 349 1.92 -7.24 9.61
C THR A 349 3.28 -7.41 8.92
N SER A 350 4.14 -8.27 9.48
CA SER A 350 5.53 -8.45 9.02
C SER A 350 5.76 -9.80 8.33
N GLY A 351 4.76 -10.29 7.59
CA GLY A 351 4.81 -11.55 6.87
C GLY A 351 3.79 -12.58 7.37
N GLU A 352 3.58 -13.62 6.56
CA GLU A 352 2.53 -14.62 6.73
C GLU A 352 2.56 -15.30 8.11
N LYS A 353 3.71 -15.78 8.55
CA LYS A 353 3.86 -16.47 9.86
C LYS A 353 3.51 -15.59 11.06
N VAL A 354 3.74 -14.28 10.96
CA VAL A 354 3.36 -13.32 12.02
C VAL A 354 1.84 -13.17 12.05
N VAL A 355 1.21 -13.06 10.87
CA VAL A 355 -0.24 -12.98 10.75
C VAL A 355 -0.91 -14.26 11.27
N GLU A 356 -0.43 -15.44 10.83
CA GLU A 356 -0.92 -16.74 11.32
C GLU A 356 -0.83 -16.87 12.86
N LEU A 357 0.28 -16.42 13.43
CA LEU A 357 0.45 -16.43 14.89
C LEU A 357 -0.57 -15.49 15.57
N LEU A 358 -0.71 -14.27 15.08
CA LEU A 358 -1.65 -13.30 15.64
C LEU A 358 -3.10 -13.79 15.53
N ASP A 359 -3.49 -14.38 14.38
CA ASP A 359 -4.80 -15.01 14.18
C ASP A 359 -5.04 -16.18 15.15
N SER A 360 -3.98 -16.87 15.59
CA SER A 360 -4.08 -17.95 16.56
C SER A 360 -4.23 -17.46 18.02
N ILE A 361 -3.78 -16.24 18.32
CA ILE A 361 -3.81 -15.65 19.68
C ILE A 361 -5.07 -14.83 19.88
N PHE A 362 -5.47 -14.04 18.88
CA PHE A 362 -6.55 -13.07 18.98
C PHE A 362 -7.72 -13.46 18.08
N GLU A 363 -8.92 -13.41 18.59
CA GLU A 363 -10.13 -13.56 17.78
C GLU A 363 -10.34 -12.35 16.85
N ASN A 364 -10.03 -11.17 17.36
CA ASN A 364 -10.09 -9.91 16.61
C ASN A 364 -8.88 -9.05 17.00
N TRP A 365 -8.06 -8.67 16.03
CA TRP A 365 -6.94 -7.78 16.23
C TRP A 365 -6.84 -6.78 15.08
N PHE A 366 -6.19 -5.65 15.34
CA PHE A 366 -6.01 -4.60 14.34
C PHE A 366 -4.65 -4.72 13.66
N PRO A 367 -4.60 -5.07 12.36
CA PRO A 367 -3.36 -5.13 11.61
C PRO A 367 -2.84 -3.72 11.33
N CYS A 368 -1.59 -3.43 11.69
CA CYS A 368 -0.92 -2.20 11.35
C CYS A 368 0.09 -2.47 10.21
N PRO A 369 -0.30 -2.24 8.95
CA PRO A 369 0.61 -2.32 7.81
C PRO A 369 1.57 -1.13 7.84
N GLY A 370 2.44 -1.03 6.86
CA GLY A 370 3.36 0.09 6.68
C GLY A 370 4.75 -0.37 6.31
N GLY A 371 5.66 0.58 6.20
CA GLY A 371 7.03 0.32 5.77
C GLY A 371 7.92 -0.33 6.84
N SER A 372 9.21 -0.34 6.54
CA SER A 372 10.23 -1.04 7.33
C SER A 372 10.64 -0.31 8.62
N THR A 373 10.23 0.94 8.82
CA THR A 373 10.66 1.76 9.96
C THR A 373 9.55 2.11 10.92
N VAL A 374 9.92 2.44 12.18
CA VAL A 374 8.96 2.91 13.19
C VAL A 374 8.18 4.14 12.74
N THR A 375 8.80 5.04 11.98
CA THR A 375 8.15 6.26 11.45
C THR A 375 7.06 5.91 10.45
N LEU A 376 7.35 5.05 9.49
CA LEU A 376 6.40 4.65 8.46
C LEU A 376 5.21 3.87 9.04
N ARG A 377 5.48 2.88 9.87
CA ARG A 377 4.41 2.16 10.58
C ARG A 377 3.65 3.05 11.56
N GLY A 378 4.37 3.98 12.19
CA GLY A 378 3.78 4.97 13.07
C GLY A 378 2.78 5.86 12.38
N LEU A 379 2.99 6.23 11.12
CA LEU A 379 1.99 6.97 10.32
C LEU A 379 0.68 6.19 10.16
N CYS A 380 0.76 4.89 9.84
CA CYS A 380 -0.42 4.04 9.79
C CYS A 380 -1.12 3.95 11.15
N LEU A 381 -0.35 3.76 12.22
CA LEU A 381 -0.87 3.69 13.58
C LEU A 381 -1.57 4.98 14.01
N ILE A 382 -0.95 6.14 13.76
CA ILE A 382 -1.49 7.47 14.10
C ILE A 382 -2.81 7.72 13.37
N ARG A 383 -2.89 7.33 12.09
CA ARG A 383 -4.13 7.38 11.32
C ARG A 383 -5.20 6.48 11.93
N CYS A 384 -4.86 5.27 12.35
CA CYS A 384 -5.78 4.37 13.06
C CYS A 384 -6.32 4.99 14.35
N LEU A 385 -5.52 5.80 15.05
CA LEU A 385 -5.93 6.57 16.21
C LEU A 385 -6.79 7.80 15.86
N GLY A 386 -7.12 7.98 14.58
CA GLY A 386 -8.00 9.04 14.08
C GLY A 386 -7.31 10.37 13.75
N PHE A 387 -5.99 10.48 13.89
CA PHE A 387 -5.28 11.69 13.52
C PHE A 387 -5.02 11.71 12.00
N HIS A 388 -5.38 12.80 11.36
CA HIS A 388 -5.18 12.99 9.92
C HIS A 388 -4.37 14.25 9.58
N LYS A 389 -4.13 15.16 10.54
CA LYS A 389 -3.27 16.34 10.39
C LYS A 389 -1.97 16.11 11.17
N ILE A 390 -0.89 15.80 10.45
CA ILE A 390 0.37 15.34 11.04
C ILE A 390 1.52 16.25 10.63
N HIS A 391 2.18 16.88 11.62
CA HIS A 391 3.40 17.66 11.44
C HIS A 391 4.60 16.78 11.78
N MET A 392 5.46 16.52 10.80
CA MET A 392 6.63 15.66 10.98
C MET A 392 7.90 16.49 11.07
N TYR A 393 8.73 16.21 12.06
CA TYR A 393 10.04 16.84 12.29
C TYR A 393 11.14 15.78 12.30
N GLY A 394 12.27 16.07 11.65
CA GLY A 394 13.41 15.16 11.61
C GLY A 394 13.14 13.89 10.80
N PHE A 395 12.26 13.94 9.80
CA PHE A 395 12.02 12.84 8.87
C PHE A 395 12.78 13.07 7.57
N ASP A 396 14.11 12.95 7.62
CA ASP A 396 15.01 13.39 6.57
C ASP A 396 15.29 12.34 5.51
N SER A 397 15.50 11.08 5.88
CA SER A 397 15.94 9.96 5.03
C SER A 397 17.19 10.28 4.17
N CYS A 398 18.09 11.12 4.71
CA CYS A 398 19.37 11.43 4.09
C CYS A 398 20.39 11.85 5.17
N TYR A 399 21.66 11.81 4.81
CA TYR A 399 22.74 12.37 5.63
C TYR A 399 22.78 13.90 5.51
N ARG A 400 23.09 14.56 6.62
CA ARG A 400 23.59 15.93 6.65
C ARG A 400 25.06 15.87 7.03
N GLU A 401 25.95 16.20 6.08
CA GLU A 401 27.39 15.95 6.21
C GLU A 401 27.68 14.45 6.51
N LYS A 402 28.06 14.13 7.74
CA LYS A 402 28.31 12.75 8.19
C LYS A 402 27.29 12.25 9.21
N SER A 403 26.30 13.07 9.54
CA SER A 403 25.29 12.75 10.56
C SER A 403 24.01 12.25 9.91
N HIS A 404 23.47 11.16 10.44
CA HIS A 404 22.19 10.59 10.03
C HIS A 404 21.12 10.73 11.14
N HIS A 405 21.53 11.19 12.35
CA HIS A 405 20.64 11.49 13.47
C HIS A 405 20.98 12.83 14.11
N ALA A 406 19.99 13.46 14.69
CA ALA A 406 20.14 14.68 15.48
C ALA A 406 20.80 14.45 16.86
N TYR A 407 20.96 13.19 17.27
CA TYR A 407 21.54 12.76 18.54
C TYR A 407 22.34 11.48 18.35
N SER A 408 23.28 11.21 19.28
CA SER A 408 24.12 10.01 19.22
C SER A 408 23.28 8.74 19.38
N GLN A 409 23.45 7.84 18.44
CA GLN A 409 22.80 6.52 18.43
C GLN A 409 23.81 5.45 17.96
N PRO A 410 24.72 5.01 18.85
CA PRO A 410 25.86 4.16 18.51
C PRO A 410 25.49 2.86 17.78
N GLU A 411 24.30 2.33 18.01
CA GLU A 411 23.83 1.10 17.37
C GLU A 411 23.58 1.27 15.86
N ASN A 412 23.47 2.48 15.38
CA ASN A 412 23.27 2.81 13.99
C ASN A 412 24.52 3.46 13.34
N ASP A 413 25.59 3.64 14.11
CA ASP A 413 26.86 4.23 13.62
C ASP A 413 27.69 3.17 12.84
N TYR A 414 27.04 2.36 12.03
CA TYR A 414 27.74 1.44 11.13
C TYR A 414 28.41 2.23 10.00
N LYS A 415 29.55 1.73 9.52
CA LYS A 415 30.16 2.22 8.28
C LYS A 415 29.35 1.75 7.08
N VAL A 416 28.23 2.38 6.85
CA VAL A 416 27.40 2.11 5.68
C VAL A 416 27.88 2.95 4.51
N LYS A 417 27.95 2.37 3.32
CA LYS A 417 28.31 3.09 2.11
C LYS A 417 27.16 4.03 1.73
N ALA A 418 27.38 5.34 1.87
CA ALA A 418 26.45 6.33 1.36
C ALA A 418 26.66 6.50 -0.16
N PHE A 419 25.56 6.78 -0.88
CA PHE A 419 25.55 7.07 -2.30
C PHE A 419 24.68 8.31 -2.58
N PRO A 420 24.94 9.03 -3.69
CA PRO A 420 24.15 10.20 -4.05
C PRO A 420 22.83 9.79 -4.70
N VAL A 421 21.76 10.52 -4.33
CA VAL A 421 20.40 10.39 -4.89
C VAL A 421 19.97 11.76 -5.39
N SER A 422 19.60 11.89 -6.65
CA SER A 422 19.11 13.14 -7.22
C SER A 422 17.59 13.17 -7.27
N VAL A 423 17.01 14.24 -6.72
CA VAL A 423 15.54 14.44 -6.75
C VAL A 423 15.28 15.91 -7.03
N GLY A 424 14.48 16.19 -8.06
CA GLY A 424 14.09 17.56 -8.40
C GLY A 424 15.28 18.52 -8.57
N GLY A 425 16.40 18.04 -9.13
CA GLY A 425 17.64 18.84 -9.33
C GLY A 425 18.50 19.04 -8.10
N ARG A 426 18.18 18.43 -6.95
CA ARG A 426 18.99 18.46 -5.73
C ARG A 426 19.55 17.08 -5.42
N VAL A 427 20.81 17.01 -5.00
CA VAL A 427 21.49 15.77 -4.61
C VAL A 427 21.45 15.60 -3.09
N PHE A 428 21.05 14.39 -2.65
CA PHE A 428 21.05 13.94 -1.26
C PHE A 428 21.98 12.74 -1.11
N TRP A 429 22.66 12.64 0.01
CA TRP A 429 23.45 11.46 0.34
C TRP A 429 22.64 10.54 1.22
N CYS A 430 22.44 9.30 0.75
CA CYS A 430 21.63 8.30 1.42
C CYS A 430 22.42 7.00 1.57
N ASP A 431 22.11 6.22 2.56
CA ASP A 431 22.37 4.77 2.52
C ASP A 431 21.18 4.02 1.96
N ALA A 432 21.30 2.71 1.80
CA ALA A 432 20.25 1.88 1.26
C ALA A 432 18.96 1.90 2.10
N TRP A 433 19.07 2.00 3.44
CA TRP A 433 17.90 2.10 4.34
C TRP A 433 17.14 3.41 4.15
N MET A 434 17.87 4.53 4.06
CA MET A 434 17.28 5.85 3.83
C MET A 434 16.59 5.91 2.48
N PHE A 435 17.20 5.35 1.45
CA PHE A 435 16.63 5.28 0.11
C PHE A 435 15.34 4.44 0.09
N CYS A 436 15.37 3.23 0.66
CA CYS A 436 14.19 2.39 0.79
C CYS A 436 13.08 3.07 1.61
N GLN A 437 13.42 3.71 2.72
CA GLN A 437 12.45 4.48 3.52
C GLN A 437 11.77 5.58 2.70
N ALA A 438 12.52 6.28 1.83
CA ALA A 438 11.96 7.32 0.98
C ALA A 438 11.03 6.71 -0.10
N GLN A 439 11.39 5.58 -0.70
CA GLN A 439 10.54 4.86 -1.64
C GLN A 439 9.24 4.38 -0.98
N GLU A 440 9.33 3.71 0.17
CA GLU A 440 8.18 3.26 0.95
C GLU A 440 7.28 4.43 1.35
N PHE A 441 7.86 5.57 1.74
CA PHE A 441 7.10 6.76 2.07
C PHE A 441 6.30 7.30 0.88
N MET A 442 6.91 7.37 -0.30
CA MET A 442 6.21 7.80 -1.52
C MET A 442 5.06 6.86 -1.89
N GLN A 443 5.23 5.55 -1.70
CA GLN A 443 4.16 4.59 -1.90
C GLN A 443 3.04 4.81 -0.89
N MET A 444 3.37 4.98 0.39
CA MET A 444 2.40 5.23 1.45
C MET A 444 1.61 6.52 1.25
N THR A 445 2.26 7.60 0.80
CA THR A 445 1.54 8.86 0.52
C THR A 445 0.56 8.72 -0.63
N LYS A 446 0.90 7.94 -1.67
CA LYS A 446 -0.05 7.60 -2.74
C LYS A 446 -1.25 6.80 -2.22
N MET A 447 -1.02 5.89 -1.25
CA MET A 447 -2.08 5.11 -0.62
C MET A 447 -3.01 5.93 0.24
N PHE A 448 -2.45 6.83 1.03
CA PHE A 448 -3.24 7.69 1.91
C PHE A 448 -4.04 8.73 1.11
N GLY A 449 -3.56 9.12 -0.08
CA GLY A 449 -4.20 10.16 -0.88
C GLY A 449 -4.51 11.41 -0.04
N ASP A 450 -5.74 11.89 -0.11
CA ASP A 450 -6.22 13.04 0.65
C ASP A 450 -6.65 12.71 2.09
N GLU A 451 -6.49 11.47 2.54
CA GLU A 451 -6.92 11.06 3.88
C GLU A 451 -6.00 11.54 5.00
N ILE A 452 -4.77 11.96 4.67
CA ILE A 452 -3.80 12.48 5.62
C ILE A 452 -3.21 13.79 5.08
N ASP A 453 -3.32 14.83 5.87
CA ASP A 453 -2.62 16.09 5.67
C ASP A 453 -1.25 16.02 6.35
N LEU A 454 -0.20 15.78 5.54
CA LEU A 454 1.19 15.66 5.99
C LEU A 454 1.97 16.93 5.75
N ASN A 455 2.45 17.55 6.82
CA ASN A 455 3.43 18.62 6.77
C ASN A 455 4.79 18.11 7.25
N VAL A 456 5.75 17.90 6.35
CA VAL A 456 7.11 17.46 6.67
C VAL A 456 8.03 18.66 6.72
N THR A 457 8.46 19.02 7.93
CA THR A 457 9.32 20.17 8.19
C THR A 457 10.79 19.75 8.16
N GLY A 458 11.62 20.53 7.45
CA GLY A 458 13.05 20.30 7.29
C GLY A 458 13.53 20.50 5.86
N ASP A 459 14.80 20.17 5.62
CA ASP A 459 15.45 20.27 4.32
C ASP A 459 16.01 18.92 3.81
N GLY A 460 15.61 17.81 4.43
CA GLY A 460 15.97 16.46 4.05
C GLY A 460 15.30 15.98 2.76
N LEU A 461 15.62 14.76 2.35
CA LEU A 461 15.11 14.14 1.13
C LEU A 461 13.57 14.07 1.13
N ILE A 462 12.95 13.62 2.23
CA ILE A 462 11.49 13.48 2.32
C ILE A 462 10.78 14.83 2.21
N ALA A 463 11.25 15.85 2.95
CA ALA A 463 10.68 17.18 2.88
C ALA A 463 10.79 17.77 1.46
N HIS A 464 11.90 17.49 0.75
CA HIS A 464 12.10 17.92 -0.62
C HIS A 464 11.15 17.24 -1.60
N ILE A 465 10.93 15.92 -1.46
CA ILE A 465 9.97 15.15 -2.25
C ILE A 465 8.56 15.73 -2.11
N ILE A 466 8.09 15.94 -0.87
CA ILE A 466 6.76 16.51 -0.61
C ILE A 466 6.63 17.90 -1.22
N LYS A 467 7.64 18.75 -1.05
CA LYS A 467 7.62 20.14 -1.53
C LYS A 467 7.62 20.27 -3.05
N THR A 468 8.31 19.35 -3.74
CA THR A 468 8.50 19.44 -5.21
C THR A 468 7.58 18.53 -5.99
N GLY A 469 6.98 17.52 -5.36
CA GLY A 469 6.27 16.44 -6.05
C GLY A 469 7.16 15.61 -6.97
N ALA A 470 8.49 15.73 -6.84
CA ALA A 470 9.44 15.07 -7.72
C ALA A 470 9.53 13.57 -7.39
N GLU A 471 9.60 12.76 -8.44
CA GLU A 471 9.82 11.32 -8.31
C GLU A 471 11.25 11.01 -7.89
N LEU A 472 11.41 9.94 -7.13
CA LEU A 472 12.70 9.40 -6.71
C LEU A 472 13.26 8.57 -7.86
N SER A 473 14.23 9.09 -8.60
CA SER A 473 15.00 8.32 -9.56
C SER A 473 16.35 7.96 -8.97
N ALA A 474 16.71 6.66 -9.01
CA ALA A 474 18.10 6.28 -8.80
C ALA A 474 18.94 6.94 -9.92
N LEU A 475 20.00 7.62 -9.54
CA LEU A 475 20.95 8.11 -10.54
C LEU A 475 21.51 6.92 -11.32
N ASP A 476 21.31 6.93 -12.64
CA ASP A 476 22.16 6.18 -13.53
C ASP A 476 23.62 6.46 -13.13
N LYS A 477 24.41 5.39 -13.02
CA LYS A 477 25.80 5.40 -12.60
C LYS A 477 26.50 6.69 -13.04
N VAL A 478 26.87 7.53 -12.07
CA VAL A 478 27.84 8.58 -12.30
C VAL A 478 29.09 7.87 -12.79
N ASN A 479 29.45 8.10 -14.04
CA ASN A 479 30.71 7.63 -14.61
C ASN A 479 31.83 8.07 -13.67
N GLU A 480 32.52 7.11 -13.07
CA GLU A 480 33.80 7.34 -12.41
C GLU A 480 34.78 7.83 -13.51
N GLU A 481 35.06 9.13 -13.54
CA GLU A 481 36.31 9.65 -14.05
C GLU A 481 37.31 9.77 -12.90
#